data_098a2dc09b1581f2ea344dc5462df194
#
_entry.id   098a2dc09b1581f2ea344dc5462df194
#
_cell.length_a   1.000
_cell.length_b   1.000
_cell.length_c   1.000
_cell.angle_alpha   90.00
_cell.angle_beta   90.00
_cell.angle_gamma   90.00
#
_symmetry.space_group_name_H-M   'P 1'
#
loop_
_entity.id
_entity.type
_entity.pdbx_description
1 polymer ?
#
loop_
_entity_poly.entity_id
_entity_poly.type
_entity_poly.pdbx_seq_one_letter_code
_entity_poly.pdbx_strand_id
1 'polypeptide(L)'
;MQASAGEMLEAAGFKNIRTYNDKSNPGLGIHEMGTARMGRDSKTSVLNGWNQVHACKNVFVTDGACMTSSACQNPSITYMALTARAADYAVKELNRQNL
;
A
#
# COMPACT_ATOMS: atom_id res chain seq x y z
N MET A 1 13.06 10.13 14.00
CA MET A 1 13.06 10.88 12.71
C MET A 1 13.26 12.40 12.94
N GLN A 2 12.47 13.10 13.78
CA GLN A 2 12.61 14.55 13.99
C GLN A 2 14.00 14.94 14.54
N ALA A 3 14.48 14.27 15.59
CA ALA A 3 15.82 14.49 16.14
C ALA A 3 16.90 14.23 15.09
N SER A 4 16.84 13.07 14.42
CA SER A 4 17.81 12.70 13.38
C SER A 4 17.84 13.70 12.21
N ALA A 5 16.68 14.27 11.82
CA ALA A 5 16.62 15.30 10.80
C ALA A 5 17.32 16.59 11.25
N GLY A 6 17.15 16.99 12.51
CA GLY A 6 17.88 18.11 13.11
C GLY A 6 19.40 17.89 13.10
N GLU A 7 19.83 16.73 13.59
CA GLU A 7 21.26 16.33 13.63
C GLU A 7 21.89 16.32 12.23
N MET A 8 21.17 15.80 11.22
CA MET A 8 21.65 15.81 9.83
C MET A 8 21.85 17.22 9.28
N LEU A 9 20.92 18.14 9.56
CA LEU A 9 21.03 19.52 9.12
C LEU A 9 22.16 20.27 9.84
N GLU A 10 22.34 20.03 11.14
CA GLU A 10 23.47 20.58 11.91
C GLU A 10 24.80 20.08 11.36
N ALA A 11 24.91 18.77 11.09
CA ALA A 11 26.11 18.18 10.50
C ALA A 11 26.41 18.72 9.09
N ALA A 12 25.36 19.10 8.34
CA ALA A 12 25.49 19.78 7.05
C ALA A 12 25.84 21.27 7.15
N GLY A 13 26.02 21.82 8.37
CA GLY A 13 26.44 23.20 8.61
C GLY A 13 25.30 24.21 8.64
N PHE A 14 24.05 23.81 8.63
CA PHE A 14 22.92 24.72 8.77
C PHE A 14 22.85 25.26 10.23
N LYS A 15 22.37 26.49 10.38
CA LYS A 15 22.18 27.14 11.68
C LYS A 15 20.72 27.55 11.85
N ASN A 16 20.30 27.75 13.09
CA ASN A 16 18.93 28.18 13.44
C ASN A 16 17.86 27.19 12.96
N ILE A 17 18.16 25.89 13.06
CA ILE A 17 17.29 24.79 12.67
C ILE A 17 16.08 24.76 13.59
N ARG A 18 14.89 24.69 13.00
CA ARG A 18 13.64 24.41 13.71
C ARG A 18 13.08 23.07 13.21
N THR A 19 12.85 22.16 14.13
CA THR A 19 12.20 20.89 13.85
C THR A 19 10.80 20.89 14.42
N TYR A 20 9.86 20.28 13.70
CA TYR A 20 8.49 20.11 14.15
C TYR A 20 8.00 18.70 13.85
N ASN A 21 7.00 18.28 14.60
CA ASN A 21 6.32 17.00 14.39
C ASN A 21 4.81 17.27 14.40
N ASP A 22 4.28 17.43 13.22
CA ASP A 22 2.84 17.61 13.02
C ASP A 22 2.19 16.24 13.04
N LYS A 23 1.59 15.90 14.18
CA LYS A 23 0.84 14.64 14.34
C LYS A 23 -0.58 14.85 13.86
N SER A 24 -0.89 14.30 12.68
CA SER A 24 -2.27 14.24 12.20
C SER A 24 -3.14 13.32 13.08
N ASN A 25 -4.43 13.57 13.09
CA ASN A 25 -5.39 12.64 13.71
C ASN A 25 -5.42 11.30 12.94
N PRO A 26 -5.75 10.18 13.62
CA PRO A 26 -5.98 8.90 12.94
C PRO A 26 -7.00 9.05 11.81
N GLY A 27 -6.72 8.42 10.67
CA GLY A 27 -7.58 8.45 9.48
C GLY A 27 -7.35 9.65 8.55
N LEU A 28 -6.38 10.52 8.85
CA LEU A 28 -5.99 11.64 7.97
C LEU A 28 -4.73 11.36 7.14
N GLY A 29 -4.14 10.18 7.23
CA GLY A 29 -3.13 9.73 6.31
C GLY A 29 -3.76 9.37 4.96
N ILE A 30 -3.22 9.84 3.86
CA ILE A 30 -3.78 9.59 2.53
C ILE A 30 -3.25 8.30 1.86
N HIS A 31 -2.43 7.55 2.57
CA HIS A 31 -1.80 6.33 2.09
C HIS A 31 -2.01 5.15 3.06
N GLU A 32 -3.23 5.01 3.57
CA GLU A 32 -3.60 3.90 4.43
C GLU A 32 -3.55 2.58 3.66
N MET A 33 -2.92 1.57 4.27
CA MET A 33 -2.64 0.28 3.66
C MET A 33 -3.11 -0.86 4.55
N GLY A 34 -3.36 -2.02 3.94
CA GLY A 34 -3.41 -3.28 4.65
C GLY A 34 -4.77 -3.75 5.14
N THR A 35 -5.84 -3.00 4.94
CA THR A 35 -7.20 -3.42 5.36
C THR A 35 -7.63 -4.73 4.67
N ALA A 36 -7.24 -4.92 3.40
CA ALA A 36 -7.48 -6.13 2.62
C ALA A 36 -6.17 -6.65 2.02
N ARG A 37 -5.13 -6.76 2.86
CA ARG A 37 -3.78 -7.09 2.36
C ARG A 37 -3.72 -8.41 1.61
N MET A 38 -2.85 -8.45 0.61
CA MET A 38 -2.48 -9.67 -0.10
C MET A 38 -1.63 -10.59 0.78
N GLY A 39 -1.73 -11.89 0.56
CA GLY A 39 -0.90 -12.90 1.20
C GLY A 39 -1.17 -14.29 0.64
N ARG A 40 -0.33 -15.24 1.05
CA ARG A 40 -0.42 -16.64 0.60
C ARG A 40 -1.45 -17.46 1.36
N ASP A 41 -1.69 -17.10 2.62
CA ASP A 41 -2.55 -17.85 3.54
C ASP A 41 -3.85 -17.08 3.78
N SER A 42 -4.99 -17.68 3.43
CA SER A 42 -6.33 -17.13 3.62
C SER A 42 -6.70 -16.91 5.10
N LYS A 43 -5.98 -17.51 6.04
CA LYS A 43 -6.18 -17.27 7.48
C LYS A 43 -5.56 -15.94 7.96
N THR A 44 -4.59 -15.42 7.22
CA THR A 44 -3.83 -14.23 7.60
C THR A 44 -3.92 -13.10 6.60
N SER A 45 -4.58 -13.32 5.45
CA SER A 45 -4.77 -12.32 4.40
C SER A 45 -6.16 -12.41 3.79
N VAL A 46 -6.65 -11.29 3.27
CA VAL A 46 -7.94 -11.22 2.57
C VAL A 46 -7.79 -11.60 1.10
N LEU A 47 -6.70 -11.17 0.48
CA LEU A 47 -6.44 -11.36 -0.94
C LEU A 47 -5.28 -12.34 -1.17
N ASN A 48 -5.35 -13.05 -2.28
CA ASN A 48 -4.23 -13.81 -2.82
C ASN A 48 -3.25 -12.88 -3.59
N GLY A 49 -2.19 -13.48 -4.17
CA GLY A 49 -1.17 -12.74 -4.91
C GLY A 49 -1.66 -12.04 -6.19
N TRP A 50 -2.90 -12.24 -6.61
CA TRP A 50 -3.53 -11.65 -7.79
C TRP A 50 -4.57 -10.58 -7.46
N ASN A 51 -4.55 -10.05 -6.24
CA ASN A 51 -5.56 -9.12 -5.74
C ASN A 51 -6.99 -9.69 -5.64
N GLN A 52 -7.16 -11.00 -5.77
CA GLN A 52 -8.43 -11.71 -5.71
C GLN A 52 -8.73 -12.10 -4.26
N VAL A 53 -9.97 -11.92 -3.82
CA VAL A 53 -10.41 -12.34 -2.48
C VAL A 53 -10.36 -13.88 -2.37
N HIS A 54 -9.70 -14.39 -1.34
CA HIS A 54 -9.57 -15.84 -1.13
C HIS A 54 -10.92 -16.57 -1.05
N ALA A 55 -11.90 -15.95 -0.39
CA ALA A 55 -13.23 -16.51 -0.17
C ALA A 55 -14.20 -16.29 -1.34
N CYS A 56 -13.85 -15.41 -2.30
CA CYS A 56 -14.77 -14.98 -3.36
C CYS A 56 -14.00 -14.72 -4.66
N LYS A 57 -13.97 -15.68 -5.55
CA LYS A 57 -13.11 -15.67 -6.74
C LYS A 57 -13.42 -14.56 -7.76
N ASN A 58 -14.63 -14.04 -7.77
CA ASN A 58 -15.05 -12.97 -8.69
C ASN A 58 -14.89 -11.55 -8.10
N VAL A 59 -14.23 -11.42 -6.95
CA VAL A 59 -13.99 -10.13 -6.29
C VAL A 59 -12.49 -9.83 -6.22
N PHE A 60 -12.12 -8.63 -6.64
CA PHE A 60 -10.76 -8.12 -6.63
C PHE A 60 -10.70 -6.77 -5.91
N VAL A 61 -9.61 -6.51 -5.20
CA VAL A 61 -9.35 -5.24 -4.52
C VAL A 61 -7.99 -4.72 -4.98
N THR A 62 -7.95 -3.53 -5.57
CA THR A 62 -6.74 -3.02 -6.25
C THR A 62 -6.25 -1.65 -5.75
N ASP A 63 -6.91 -1.10 -4.73
CA ASP A 63 -6.49 0.13 -4.06
C ASP A 63 -5.42 -0.14 -2.97
N GLY A 64 -5.13 0.87 -2.15
CA GLY A 64 -4.15 0.76 -1.07
C GLY A 64 -4.43 -0.34 -0.06
N ALA A 65 -5.68 -0.76 0.08
CA ALA A 65 -6.07 -1.82 1.00
C ALA A 65 -5.36 -3.16 0.69
N CYS A 66 -5.03 -3.43 -0.59
CA CYS A 66 -4.36 -4.67 -1.01
C CYS A 66 -2.88 -4.75 -0.59
N MET A 67 -2.25 -3.63 -0.28
CA MET A 67 -0.84 -3.56 0.09
C MET A 67 -0.65 -3.79 1.60
N THR A 68 0.51 -4.28 2.00
CA THR A 68 0.84 -4.49 3.42
C THR A 68 1.37 -3.23 4.09
N SER A 69 2.06 -2.38 3.34
CA SER A 69 2.68 -1.14 3.82
C SER A 69 2.92 -0.19 2.66
N SER A 70 3.14 1.08 2.98
CA SER A 70 3.57 2.11 2.05
C SER A 70 5.01 2.52 2.32
N ALA A 71 5.71 2.92 1.27
CA ALA A 71 6.97 3.67 1.37
C ALA A 71 6.69 5.17 1.58
N CYS A 72 7.74 5.98 1.66
CA CYS A 72 7.62 7.44 1.72
C CYS A 72 7.19 8.06 0.38
N GLN A 73 7.29 7.32 -0.72
CA GLN A 73 6.86 7.73 -2.05
C GLN A 73 5.34 7.54 -2.22
N ASN A 74 4.73 8.42 -3.03
CA ASN A 74 3.32 8.29 -3.39
C ASN A 74 3.08 7.00 -4.18
N PRO A 75 2.07 6.17 -3.81
CA PRO A 75 1.92 4.81 -4.31
C PRO A 75 1.08 4.65 -5.57
N SER A 76 0.59 5.72 -6.20
CA SER A 76 -0.38 5.65 -7.31
C SER A 76 0.07 4.78 -8.47
N ILE A 77 1.34 4.88 -8.89
CA ILE A 77 1.86 4.04 -9.98
C ILE A 77 1.90 2.56 -9.59
N THR A 78 2.12 2.25 -8.32
CA THR A 78 2.07 0.88 -7.80
C THR A 78 0.64 0.33 -7.88
N TYR A 79 -0.37 1.12 -7.50
CA TYR A 79 -1.78 0.73 -7.62
C TYR A 79 -2.16 0.46 -9.07
N MET A 80 -1.74 1.33 -9.99
CA MET A 80 -2.01 1.16 -11.42
C MET A 80 -1.41 -0.14 -11.95
N ALA A 81 -0.17 -0.46 -11.59
CA ALA A 81 0.50 -1.70 -11.99
C ALA A 81 -0.22 -2.94 -11.41
N LEU A 82 -0.60 -2.90 -10.13
CA LEU A 82 -1.34 -3.98 -9.49
C LEU A 82 -2.72 -4.16 -10.10
N THR A 83 -3.42 -3.07 -10.42
CA THR A 83 -4.73 -3.10 -11.09
C THR A 83 -4.64 -3.71 -12.48
N ALA A 84 -3.66 -3.31 -13.29
CA ALA A 84 -3.43 -3.87 -14.62
C ALA A 84 -3.16 -5.38 -14.56
N ARG A 85 -2.34 -5.83 -13.61
CA ARG A 85 -2.05 -7.24 -13.38
C ARG A 85 -3.29 -8.02 -12.92
N ALA A 86 -4.08 -7.46 -12.00
CA ALA A 86 -5.31 -8.08 -11.53
C ALA A 86 -6.36 -8.22 -12.62
N ALA A 87 -6.51 -7.17 -13.47
CA ALA A 87 -7.43 -7.18 -14.60
C ALA A 87 -7.03 -8.23 -15.65
N ASP A 88 -5.75 -8.31 -16.01
CA ASP A 88 -5.26 -9.34 -16.94
C ASP A 88 -5.52 -10.76 -16.39
N TYR A 89 -5.26 -10.99 -15.12
CA TYR A 89 -5.57 -12.26 -14.47
C TYR A 89 -7.07 -12.55 -14.46
N ALA A 90 -7.91 -11.58 -14.09
CA ALA A 90 -9.37 -11.74 -14.04
C ALA A 90 -9.94 -12.12 -15.42
N VAL A 91 -9.51 -11.45 -16.50
CA VAL A 91 -9.94 -11.77 -17.88
C VAL A 91 -9.52 -13.18 -18.28
N LYS A 92 -8.29 -13.60 -17.94
CA LYS A 92 -7.82 -14.96 -18.22
C LYS A 92 -8.65 -16.03 -17.50
N GLU A 93 -8.97 -15.79 -16.23
CA GLU A 93 -9.77 -16.72 -15.43
C GLU A 93 -11.25 -16.73 -15.87
N LEU A 94 -11.79 -15.59 -16.28
CA LEU A 94 -13.14 -15.51 -16.86
C LEU A 94 -13.23 -16.34 -18.16
N ASN A 95 -12.26 -16.20 -19.06
CA ASN A 95 -12.20 -16.97 -20.30
C ASN A 95 -12.06 -18.49 -20.07
N ARG A 96 -11.49 -18.88 -18.93
CA ARG A 96 -11.40 -20.28 -18.49
C ARG A 96 -12.62 -20.78 -17.72
N GLN A 97 -13.61 -19.92 -17.51
CA GLN A 97 -14.80 -20.19 -16.69
C GLN A 97 -14.46 -20.56 -15.22
N ASN A 98 -13.43 -19.95 -14.67
CA ASN A 98 -12.98 -20.15 -13.29
C ASN A 98 -13.50 -19.08 -12.30
N LEU A 99 -14.14 -18.04 -12.81
CA LEU A 99 -14.75 -16.95 -12.03
C LEU A 99 -16.26 -17.12 -11.96
#